data_97a87b5829dc4760e22e3c87b8651b6f
#
_entry.id   97a87b5829dc4760e22e3c87b8651b6f
#
_cell.length_a   1.000
_cell.length_b   1.000
_cell.length_c   1.000
_cell.angle_alpha   90.00
_cell.angle_beta   90.00
_cell.angle_gamma   90.00
#
_symmetry.space_group_name_H-M   'P 1'
#
loop_
_entity.id
_entity.type
_entity.pdbx_description
1 polymer ?
#
loop_
_entity_poly.entity_id
_entity_poly.type
_entity_poly.pdbx_seq_one_letter_code
_entity_poly.pdbx_strand_id
1 'polypeptide(L)'
;YGDVYHFIRPQGVIAVLGLVAMLIISNINYRALRYMNESFYIITVVLLIAALLSPEDTNGTYRWVYFAGGSFSLQPSELAKFSVMLWTADMLDRDHAHKTSIWYGLLKPALPLVPILVLLKLEPHNSAILLLCAIFGTMILCNGSAMRWWPMVGAAGAAGVIAFLKHLASGDGYAAGRLGGVWGLTPTNTAGMQWQTLQSIYAICTGGLFGVGIGNSVQ
;
A
#
# COMPACT_ATOMS: atom_id res chain seq x y z
N TYR A 1 -21.38 16.32 13.38
CA TYR A 1 -21.74 15.01 13.94
C TYR A 1 -22.09 15.20 15.41
N GLY A 2 -23.35 14.87 15.81
CA GLY A 2 -23.82 15.09 17.20
C GLY A 2 -23.39 14.02 18.21
N ASP A 3 -22.70 12.95 17.77
CA ASP A 3 -22.20 11.88 18.64
C ASP A 3 -20.68 11.91 18.68
N VAL A 4 -20.14 12.21 19.86
CA VAL A 4 -18.69 12.25 20.17
C VAL A 4 -18.01 10.89 19.92
N TYR A 5 -18.76 9.80 20.06
CA TYR A 5 -18.25 8.44 19.95
C TYR A 5 -18.47 7.82 18.55
N HIS A 6 -18.97 8.60 17.59
CA HIS A 6 -19.30 8.11 16.25
C HIS A 6 -18.14 7.38 15.56
N PHE A 7 -16.93 7.88 15.69
CA PHE A 7 -15.73 7.26 15.10
C PHE A 7 -15.06 6.24 16.04
N ILE A 8 -15.14 6.42 17.35
CA ILE A 8 -14.43 5.57 18.31
C ILE A 8 -15.06 4.19 18.45
N ARG A 9 -16.39 4.11 18.45
CA ARG A 9 -17.10 2.82 18.58
C ARG A 9 -16.73 1.83 17.47
N PRO A 10 -16.88 2.15 16.17
CA PRO A 10 -16.52 1.21 15.12
C PRO A 10 -15.01 0.90 15.12
N GLN A 11 -14.14 1.88 15.36
CA GLN A 11 -12.71 1.67 15.44
C GLN A 11 -12.33 0.76 16.61
N GLY A 12 -12.95 0.93 17.78
CA GLY A 12 -12.72 0.09 18.95
C GLY A 12 -13.13 -1.36 18.70
N VAL A 13 -14.28 -1.59 18.09
CA VAL A 13 -14.73 -2.95 17.72
C VAL A 13 -13.75 -3.60 16.74
N ILE A 14 -13.35 -2.88 15.68
CA ILE A 14 -12.41 -3.40 14.69
C ILE A 14 -11.03 -3.69 15.34
N ALA A 15 -10.57 -2.82 16.25
CA ALA A 15 -9.31 -3.03 16.97
C ALA A 15 -9.33 -4.29 17.82
N VAL A 16 -10.42 -4.53 18.57
CA VAL A 16 -10.58 -5.76 19.38
C VAL A 16 -10.65 -6.99 18.48
N LEU A 17 -11.43 -6.96 17.40
CA LEU A 17 -11.50 -8.06 16.44
C LEU A 17 -10.13 -8.33 15.81
N GLY A 18 -9.38 -7.29 15.45
CA GLY A 18 -8.03 -7.40 14.91
C GLY A 18 -7.06 -8.03 15.91
N LEU A 19 -7.13 -7.65 17.19
CA LEU A 19 -6.31 -8.26 18.24
C LEU A 19 -6.63 -9.74 18.42
N VAL A 20 -7.90 -10.11 18.45
CA VAL A 20 -8.33 -11.51 18.54
C VAL A 20 -7.85 -12.29 17.32
N ALA A 21 -8.02 -11.75 16.11
CA ALA A 21 -7.53 -12.37 14.88
C ALA A 21 -6.01 -12.57 14.91
N MET A 22 -5.26 -11.57 15.37
CA MET A 22 -3.81 -11.65 15.54
C MET A 22 -3.41 -12.80 16.48
N LEU A 23 -4.08 -12.94 17.63
CA LEU A 23 -3.81 -14.01 18.58
C LEU A 23 -4.15 -15.39 18.01
N ILE A 24 -5.23 -15.53 17.24
CA ILE A 24 -5.58 -16.77 16.57
C ILE A 24 -4.52 -17.11 15.51
N ILE A 25 -4.16 -16.17 14.65
CA ILE A 25 -3.20 -16.38 13.56
C ILE A 25 -1.80 -16.69 14.11
N SER A 26 -1.39 -16.11 15.24
CA SER A 26 -0.10 -16.37 15.87
C SER A 26 0.08 -17.83 16.30
N ASN A 27 -1.01 -18.56 16.52
CA ASN A 27 -0.99 -19.99 16.85
C ASN A 27 -1.07 -20.92 15.62
N ILE A 28 -1.24 -20.36 14.42
CA ILE A 28 -1.28 -21.14 13.18
C ILE A 28 0.15 -21.39 12.69
N ASN A 29 0.41 -22.60 12.27
CA ASN A 29 1.72 -22.94 11.68
C ASN A 29 1.87 -22.19 10.34
N TYR A 30 2.77 -21.20 10.32
CA TYR A 30 3.03 -20.37 9.12
C TYR A 30 3.43 -21.20 7.88
N ARG A 31 3.97 -22.42 8.04
CA ARG A 31 4.29 -23.31 6.92
C ARG A 31 3.05 -23.75 6.14
N ALA A 32 1.88 -23.74 6.77
CA ALA A 32 0.62 -24.01 6.08
C ALA A 32 0.28 -22.96 5.03
N LEU A 33 0.74 -21.71 5.21
CA LEU A 33 0.54 -20.63 4.25
C LEU A 33 1.21 -20.91 2.89
N ARG A 34 2.25 -21.73 2.88
CA ARG A 34 2.92 -22.17 1.64
C ARG A 34 1.95 -22.90 0.70
N TYR A 35 1.09 -23.76 1.25
CA TYR A 35 0.11 -24.50 0.45
C TYR A 35 -1.01 -23.61 -0.08
N MET A 36 -1.25 -22.50 0.57
CA MET A 36 -2.30 -21.53 0.19
C MET A 36 -1.79 -20.41 -0.73
N ASN A 37 -0.49 -20.37 -0.99
CA ASN A 37 0.17 -19.27 -1.71
C ASN A 37 -0.45 -19.01 -3.09
N GLU A 38 -0.63 -20.04 -3.91
CA GLU A 38 -1.22 -19.92 -5.25
C GLU A 38 -2.67 -19.43 -5.19
N SER A 39 -3.45 -19.96 -4.23
CA SER A 39 -4.84 -19.53 -4.03
C SER A 39 -4.92 -18.07 -3.60
N PHE A 40 -4.07 -17.63 -2.68
CA PHE A 40 -3.98 -16.22 -2.28
C PHE A 40 -3.63 -15.30 -3.45
N TYR A 41 -2.70 -15.73 -4.29
CA TYR A 41 -2.30 -14.96 -5.46
C TYR A 41 -3.45 -14.81 -6.46
N ILE A 42 -4.13 -15.91 -6.80
CA ILE A 42 -5.28 -15.90 -7.71
C ILE A 42 -6.40 -15.03 -7.17
N ILE A 43 -6.76 -15.19 -5.88
CA ILE A 43 -7.79 -14.38 -5.24
C ILE A 43 -7.42 -12.90 -5.30
N THR A 44 -6.16 -12.56 -5.04
CA THR A 44 -5.68 -11.18 -5.10
C THR A 44 -5.82 -10.58 -6.49
N VAL A 45 -5.41 -11.31 -7.53
CA VAL A 45 -5.53 -10.85 -8.92
C VAL A 45 -7.00 -10.67 -9.32
N VAL A 46 -7.86 -11.63 -8.95
CA VAL A 46 -9.32 -11.53 -9.21
C VAL A 46 -9.92 -10.31 -8.50
N LEU A 47 -9.56 -10.05 -7.26
CA LEU A 47 -10.05 -8.89 -6.51
C LEU A 47 -9.53 -7.55 -7.06
N LEU A 48 -8.28 -7.48 -7.55
CA LEU A 48 -7.76 -6.31 -8.23
C LEU A 48 -8.53 -6.03 -9.53
N ILE A 49 -8.82 -7.08 -10.32
CA ILE A 49 -9.65 -6.94 -11.52
C ILE A 49 -11.07 -6.50 -11.13
N ALA A 50 -11.65 -7.06 -10.07
CA ALA A 50 -12.97 -6.66 -9.58
C ALA A 50 -12.99 -5.20 -9.11
N ALA A 51 -11.92 -4.69 -8.51
CA ALA A 51 -11.80 -3.28 -8.14
C ALA A 51 -11.83 -2.36 -9.36
N LEU A 52 -11.14 -2.74 -10.45
CA LEU A 52 -11.17 -1.99 -11.72
C LEU A 52 -12.57 -1.94 -12.37
N LEU A 53 -13.42 -2.93 -12.08
CA LEU A 53 -14.81 -3.00 -12.56
C LEU A 53 -15.81 -2.35 -11.60
N SER A 54 -15.36 -1.96 -10.40
CA SER A 54 -16.19 -1.29 -9.39
C SER A 54 -16.45 0.18 -9.76
N PRO A 55 -17.51 0.80 -9.20
CA PRO A 55 -17.75 2.23 -9.38
C PRO A 55 -16.55 3.07 -8.93
N GLU A 56 -16.33 4.19 -9.60
CA GLU A 56 -15.31 5.16 -9.21
C GLU A 56 -15.54 5.68 -7.79
N ASP A 57 -14.46 5.74 -7.01
CA ASP A 57 -14.42 6.40 -5.72
C ASP A 57 -14.51 7.94 -5.93
N THR A 58 -14.86 8.67 -4.87
CA THR A 58 -15.01 10.14 -4.85
C THR A 58 -13.84 10.92 -5.47
N ASN A 59 -12.68 10.28 -5.62
CA ASN A 59 -11.46 10.86 -6.19
C ASN A 59 -11.13 10.35 -7.62
N GLY A 60 -12.07 9.70 -8.32
CA GLY A 60 -11.82 9.13 -9.65
C GLY A 60 -10.83 7.96 -9.63
N THR A 61 -10.84 7.16 -8.56
CA THR A 61 -9.95 6.01 -8.39
C THR A 61 -10.75 4.74 -8.13
N TYR A 62 -10.22 3.60 -8.62
CA TYR A 62 -10.84 2.28 -8.53
C TYR A 62 -10.10 1.42 -7.52
N ARG A 63 -10.19 1.75 -6.21
CA ARG A 63 -9.35 1.12 -5.18
C ARG A 63 -10.10 0.19 -4.26
N TRP A 64 -11.42 0.24 -4.24
CA TRP A 64 -12.26 -0.46 -3.28
C TRP A 64 -13.24 -1.40 -3.97
N VAL A 65 -13.37 -2.59 -3.43
CA VAL A 65 -14.46 -3.51 -3.77
C VAL A 65 -15.52 -3.41 -2.68
N TYR A 66 -16.72 -3.04 -3.07
CA TYR A 66 -17.85 -2.88 -2.16
C TYR A 66 -18.72 -4.13 -2.16
N PHE A 67 -19.01 -4.65 -0.98
CA PHE A 67 -19.85 -5.81 -0.75
C PHE A 67 -21.13 -5.41 -0.01
N ALA A 68 -22.19 -6.24 -0.15
CA ALA A 68 -23.46 -6.08 0.56
C ALA A 68 -24.05 -4.64 0.48
N GLY A 69 -24.08 -4.06 -0.72
CA GLY A 69 -24.65 -2.74 -0.93
C GLY A 69 -23.85 -1.59 -0.29
N GLY A 70 -22.53 -1.77 -0.08
CA GLY A 70 -21.66 -0.74 0.47
C GLY A 70 -21.43 -0.82 1.98
N SER A 71 -22.05 -1.78 2.67
CA SER A 71 -21.85 -1.98 4.12
C SER A 71 -20.45 -2.47 4.50
N PHE A 72 -19.75 -3.13 3.57
CA PHE A 72 -18.40 -3.60 3.74
C PHE A 72 -17.57 -3.28 2.50
N SER A 73 -16.41 -2.73 2.69
CA SER A 73 -15.46 -2.44 1.62
C SER A 73 -14.11 -3.12 1.89
N LEU A 74 -13.54 -3.71 0.85
CA LEU A 74 -12.22 -4.32 0.90
C LEU A 74 -11.30 -3.62 -0.10
N GLN A 75 -10.07 -3.34 0.32
CA GLN A 75 -9.05 -2.79 -0.56
C GLN A 75 -8.13 -3.92 -1.03
N PRO A 76 -8.20 -4.36 -2.30
CA PRO A 76 -7.43 -5.50 -2.79
C PRO A 76 -5.91 -5.32 -2.71
N SER A 77 -5.42 -4.09 -2.78
CA SER A 77 -3.99 -3.79 -2.64
C SER A 77 -3.42 -4.18 -1.27
N GLU A 78 -4.24 -4.27 -0.21
CA GLU A 78 -3.80 -4.77 1.10
C GLU A 78 -3.50 -6.27 1.03
N LEU A 79 -4.36 -7.04 0.35
CA LEU A 79 -4.11 -8.46 0.10
C LEU A 79 -2.93 -8.67 -0.86
N ALA A 80 -2.73 -7.78 -1.83
CA ALA A 80 -1.62 -7.85 -2.77
C ALA A 80 -0.26 -7.80 -2.06
N LYS A 81 -0.12 -6.97 -1.03
CA LYS A 81 1.11 -6.90 -0.21
C LYS A 81 1.42 -8.24 0.43
N PHE A 82 0.41 -8.85 1.03
CA PHE A 82 0.55 -10.15 1.68
C PHE A 82 0.84 -11.27 0.68
N SER A 83 0.13 -11.30 -0.44
CA SER A 83 0.30 -12.28 -1.52
C SER A 83 1.70 -12.23 -2.13
N VAL A 84 2.21 -11.02 -2.45
CA VAL A 84 3.57 -10.83 -2.97
C VAL A 84 4.62 -11.29 -1.97
N MET A 85 4.43 -10.98 -0.67
CA MET A 85 5.34 -11.40 0.38
C MET A 85 5.43 -12.93 0.46
N LEU A 86 4.29 -13.62 0.50
CA LEU A 86 4.24 -15.08 0.56
C LEU A 86 4.86 -15.73 -0.67
N TRP A 87 4.51 -15.23 -1.86
CA TRP A 87 5.03 -15.77 -3.11
C TRP A 87 6.54 -15.59 -3.24
N THR A 88 7.02 -14.39 -2.95
CA THR A 88 8.45 -14.09 -2.99
C THR A 88 9.23 -14.97 -2.00
N ALA A 89 8.72 -15.12 -0.77
CA ALA A 89 9.36 -15.97 0.24
C ALA A 89 9.44 -17.44 -0.21
N ASP A 90 8.35 -17.99 -0.75
CA ASP A 90 8.32 -19.36 -1.23
C ASP A 90 9.28 -19.60 -2.41
N MET A 91 9.33 -18.68 -3.37
CA MET A 91 10.27 -18.78 -4.49
C MET A 91 11.74 -18.68 -4.07
N LEU A 92 12.06 -17.76 -3.17
CA LEU A 92 13.42 -17.60 -2.66
C LEU A 92 13.88 -18.82 -1.85
N ASP A 93 12.96 -19.46 -1.14
CA ASP A 93 13.26 -20.70 -0.40
C ASP A 93 13.48 -21.88 -1.36
N ARG A 94 12.62 -22.08 -2.35
CA ARG A 94 12.76 -23.16 -3.35
C ARG A 94 14.06 -23.06 -4.15
N ASP A 95 14.45 -21.86 -4.56
CA ASP A 95 15.60 -21.61 -5.43
C ASP A 95 16.85 -21.16 -4.66
N HIS A 96 16.90 -21.36 -3.35
CA HIS A 96 17.99 -20.88 -2.48
C HIS A 96 19.39 -21.32 -2.94
N ALA A 97 19.52 -22.54 -3.50
CA ALA A 97 20.81 -23.04 -4.02
C ALA A 97 21.34 -22.20 -5.21
N HIS A 98 20.47 -21.53 -5.95
CA HIS A 98 20.81 -20.75 -7.15
C HIS A 98 20.67 -19.23 -6.92
N LYS A 99 20.62 -18.77 -5.67
CA LYS A 99 20.38 -17.37 -5.30
C LYS A 99 21.36 -16.35 -5.87
N THR A 100 22.55 -16.77 -6.25
CA THR A 100 23.59 -15.91 -6.86
C THR A 100 23.32 -15.60 -8.33
N SER A 101 22.47 -16.39 -8.99
CA SER A 101 22.04 -16.15 -10.37
C SER A 101 21.01 -15.02 -10.40
N ILE A 102 21.12 -14.11 -11.38
CA ILE A 102 20.15 -13.03 -11.58
C ILE A 102 18.75 -13.59 -11.89
N TRP A 103 18.69 -14.71 -12.60
CA TRP A 103 17.42 -15.32 -12.97
C TRP A 103 16.66 -15.84 -11.74
N TYR A 104 17.30 -16.69 -10.94
CA TYR A 104 16.66 -17.31 -9.78
C TYR A 104 16.59 -16.38 -8.55
N GLY A 105 17.57 -15.51 -8.40
CA GLY A 105 17.67 -14.62 -7.24
C GLY A 105 16.88 -13.31 -7.39
N LEU A 106 16.46 -12.91 -8.61
CA LEU A 106 15.79 -11.65 -8.84
C LEU A 106 14.62 -11.78 -9.84
N LEU A 107 14.87 -12.23 -11.08
CA LEU A 107 13.89 -12.16 -12.15
C LEU A 107 12.72 -13.13 -11.95
N LYS A 108 13.00 -14.37 -11.60
CA LYS A 108 11.96 -15.38 -11.38
C LYS A 108 11.02 -15.00 -10.24
N PRO A 109 11.50 -14.58 -9.05
CA PRO A 109 10.62 -14.07 -8.00
C PRO A 109 9.86 -12.79 -8.36
N ALA A 110 10.38 -11.98 -9.30
CA ALA A 110 9.71 -10.76 -9.78
C ALA A 110 8.56 -11.03 -10.76
N LEU A 111 8.54 -12.19 -11.44
CA LEU A 111 7.50 -12.50 -12.43
C LEU A 111 6.08 -12.35 -11.91
N PRO A 112 5.69 -12.89 -10.73
CA PRO A 112 4.33 -12.75 -10.21
C PRO A 112 4.03 -11.33 -9.68
N LEU A 113 5.06 -10.53 -9.40
CA LEU A 113 4.88 -9.13 -9.02
C LEU A 113 4.39 -8.27 -10.21
N VAL A 114 4.85 -8.56 -11.42
CA VAL A 114 4.56 -7.73 -12.61
C VAL A 114 3.06 -7.58 -12.89
N PRO A 115 2.23 -8.65 -12.96
CA PRO A 115 0.79 -8.51 -13.18
C PRO A 115 0.11 -7.64 -12.11
N ILE A 116 0.48 -7.80 -10.85
CA ILE A 116 -0.05 -7.00 -9.74
C ILE A 116 0.31 -5.52 -9.91
N LEU A 117 1.56 -5.21 -10.26
CA LEU A 117 1.99 -3.82 -10.51
C LEU A 117 1.25 -3.18 -11.69
N VAL A 118 1.00 -3.94 -12.76
CA VAL A 118 0.23 -3.47 -13.91
C VAL A 118 -1.21 -3.14 -13.49
N LEU A 119 -1.88 -4.03 -12.76
CA LEU A 119 -3.24 -3.79 -12.27
C LEU A 119 -3.30 -2.57 -11.35
N LEU A 120 -2.39 -2.45 -10.39
CA LEU A 120 -2.31 -1.29 -9.49
C LEU A 120 -1.99 0.03 -10.22
N LYS A 121 -1.30 -0.04 -11.36
CA LYS A 121 -1.09 1.14 -12.20
C LYS A 121 -2.36 1.57 -12.91
N LEU A 122 -3.20 0.62 -13.32
CA LEU A 122 -4.52 0.88 -13.90
C LEU A 122 -5.50 1.44 -12.84
N GLU A 123 -5.34 1.10 -11.56
CA GLU A 123 -6.12 1.63 -10.41
C GLU A 123 -5.66 3.03 -9.93
N PRO A 124 -4.81 3.77 -10.59
CA PRO A 124 -3.94 4.87 -10.17
C PRO A 124 -3.48 4.83 -8.69
N HIS A 125 -2.94 3.65 -8.26
CA HIS A 125 -2.53 3.45 -6.86
C HIS A 125 -1.00 3.45 -6.69
N ASN A 126 -0.36 4.58 -6.98
CA ASN A 126 1.11 4.72 -7.00
C ASN A 126 1.78 4.40 -5.64
N SER A 127 1.12 4.72 -4.52
CA SER A 127 1.66 4.43 -3.17
C SER A 127 1.76 2.92 -2.89
N ALA A 128 0.78 2.13 -3.33
CA ALA A 128 0.82 0.68 -3.20
C ALA A 128 1.93 0.06 -4.06
N ILE A 129 2.12 0.57 -5.29
CA ILE A 129 3.22 0.15 -6.17
C ILE A 129 4.57 0.36 -5.49
N LEU A 130 4.82 1.56 -4.94
CA LEU A 130 6.07 1.88 -4.27
C LEU A 130 6.32 0.95 -3.07
N LEU A 131 5.28 0.73 -2.26
CA LEU A 131 5.38 -0.12 -1.08
C LEU A 131 5.63 -1.59 -1.45
N LEU A 132 4.97 -2.12 -2.48
CA LEU A 132 5.20 -3.47 -2.98
C LEU A 132 6.62 -3.67 -3.51
N CYS A 133 7.13 -2.71 -4.27
CA CYS A 133 8.51 -2.73 -4.74
C CYS A 133 9.50 -2.68 -3.56
N ALA A 134 9.22 -1.90 -2.51
CA ALA A 134 10.04 -1.83 -1.31
C ALA A 134 10.01 -3.16 -0.52
N ILE A 135 8.85 -3.78 -0.35
CA ILE A 135 8.71 -5.09 0.29
C ILE A 135 9.52 -6.14 -0.49
N PHE A 136 9.29 -6.25 -1.80
CA PHE A 136 9.99 -7.17 -2.67
C PHE A 136 11.52 -6.96 -2.60
N GLY A 137 11.97 -5.71 -2.77
CA GLY A 137 13.39 -5.35 -2.70
C GLY A 137 14.03 -5.73 -1.37
N THR A 138 13.36 -5.45 -0.25
CA THR A 138 13.84 -5.81 1.09
C THR A 138 13.96 -7.33 1.25
N MET A 139 13.00 -8.10 0.76
CA MET A 139 13.04 -9.57 0.82
C MET A 139 14.22 -10.14 0.03
N ILE A 140 14.46 -9.63 -1.17
CA ILE A 140 15.61 -10.02 -1.99
C ILE A 140 16.94 -9.67 -1.29
N LEU A 141 17.03 -8.49 -0.66
CA LEU A 141 18.19 -8.05 0.13
C LEU A 141 18.45 -9.00 1.32
N CYS A 142 17.42 -9.25 2.12
CA CYS A 142 17.54 -10.10 3.32
C CYS A 142 17.95 -11.54 2.97
N ASN A 143 17.52 -12.05 1.81
CA ASN A 143 17.95 -13.37 1.34
C ASN A 143 19.39 -13.40 0.84
N GLY A 144 20.04 -12.26 0.66
CA GLY A 144 21.39 -12.16 0.09
C GLY A 144 21.44 -12.60 -1.38
N SER A 145 20.31 -12.58 -2.07
CA SER A 145 20.18 -13.00 -3.46
C SER A 145 20.88 -12.02 -4.38
N ALA A 146 21.59 -12.54 -5.36
CA ALA A 146 22.15 -11.79 -6.47
C ALA A 146 22.89 -10.49 -6.07
N MET A 147 23.61 -10.50 -4.90
CA MET A 147 24.27 -9.32 -4.31
C MET A 147 25.12 -8.50 -5.30
N ARG A 148 25.77 -9.16 -6.24
CA ARG A 148 26.59 -8.48 -7.27
C ARG A 148 25.77 -7.60 -8.22
N TRP A 149 24.46 -7.83 -8.31
CA TRP A 149 23.55 -7.08 -9.19
C TRP A 149 22.89 -5.88 -8.51
N TRP A 150 23.08 -5.74 -7.19
CA TRP A 150 22.50 -4.65 -6.41
C TRP A 150 22.84 -3.25 -6.91
N PRO A 151 24.06 -2.95 -7.41
CA PRO A 151 24.32 -1.64 -8.02
C PRO A 151 23.39 -1.35 -9.21
N MET A 152 23.08 -2.36 -10.03
CA MET A 152 22.13 -2.21 -11.14
C MET A 152 20.68 -2.01 -10.64
N VAL A 153 20.26 -2.80 -9.64
CA VAL A 153 18.92 -2.67 -9.03
C VAL A 153 18.79 -1.30 -8.36
N GLY A 154 19.82 -0.86 -7.65
CA GLY A 154 19.89 0.47 -7.02
C GLY A 154 19.83 1.59 -8.06
N ALA A 155 20.57 1.47 -9.16
CA ALA A 155 20.54 2.45 -10.25
C ALA A 155 19.16 2.49 -10.94
N ALA A 156 18.55 1.34 -11.21
CA ALA A 156 17.21 1.26 -11.77
C ALA A 156 16.15 1.84 -10.82
N GLY A 157 16.26 1.55 -9.51
CA GLY A 157 15.40 2.12 -8.48
C GLY A 157 15.55 3.64 -8.39
N ALA A 158 16.78 4.14 -8.37
CA ALA A 158 17.07 5.58 -8.37
C ALA A 158 16.52 6.27 -9.63
N ALA A 159 16.72 5.67 -10.81
CA ALA A 159 16.14 6.19 -12.05
C ALA A 159 14.61 6.24 -12.01
N GLY A 160 13.97 5.20 -11.45
CA GLY A 160 12.53 5.16 -11.23
C GLY A 160 12.04 6.26 -10.28
N VAL A 161 12.74 6.48 -9.17
CA VAL A 161 12.44 7.58 -8.23
C VAL A 161 12.63 8.94 -8.90
N ILE A 162 13.70 9.15 -9.64
CA ILE A 162 13.95 10.40 -10.37
C ILE A 162 12.87 10.64 -11.42
N ALA A 163 12.49 9.63 -12.19
CA ALA A 163 11.41 9.73 -13.17
C ALA A 163 10.07 10.06 -12.50
N PHE A 164 9.79 9.42 -11.36
CA PHE A 164 8.60 9.70 -10.55
C PHE A 164 8.60 11.14 -10.01
N LEU A 165 9.72 11.61 -9.45
CA LEU A 165 9.86 13.00 -8.98
C LEU A 165 9.72 14.00 -10.12
N LYS A 166 10.29 13.73 -11.30
CA LYS A 166 10.08 14.56 -12.48
C LYS A 166 8.62 14.62 -12.92
N HIS A 167 7.94 13.49 -12.92
CA HIS A 167 6.49 13.43 -13.22
C HIS A 167 5.68 14.23 -12.19
N LEU A 168 6.07 14.19 -10.92
CA LEU A 168 5.46 15.02 -9.87
C LEU A 168 5.74 16.51 -10.07
N ALA A 169 6.97 16.87 -10.48
CA ALA A 169 7.37 18.25 -10.71
C ALA A 169 6.73 18.87 -11.96
N SER A 170 6.28 18.06 -12.93
CA SER A 170 5.55 18.54 -14.11
C SER A 170 4.17 19.14 -13.81
N GLY A 171 3.68 18.97 -12.58
CA GLY A 171 2.44 19.59 -12.12
C GLY A 171 1.16 18.86 -12.54
N ASP A 172 1.29 17.79 -13.31
CA ASP A 172 0.15 17.02 -13.79
C ASP A 172 -0.19 15.87 -12.84
N GLY A 173 -1.33 15.96 -12.17
CA GLY A 173 -1.91 14.84 -11.43
C GLY A 173 -2.03 15.01 -9.91
N TYR A 174 -2.78 14.10 -9.31
CA TYR A 174 -3.14 14.08 -7.89
C TYR A 174 -1.92 14.08 -6.93
N ALA A 175 -0.86 13.37 -7.29
CA ALA A 175 0.35 13.27 -6.46
C ALA A 175 1.19 14.55 -6.49
N ALA A 176 1.21 15.28 -7.62
CA ALA A 176 1.87 16.57 -7.74
C ALA A 176 1.22 17.63 -6.86
N GLY A 177 -0.12 17.67 -6.83
CA GLY A 177 -0.87 18.58 -5.97
C GLY A 177 -0.61 18.35 -4.47
N ARG A 178 -0.42 17.10 -4.05
CA ARG A 178 -0.08 16.77 -2.64
C ARG A 178 1.31 17.24 -2.23
N LEU A 179 2.31 17.09 -3.08
CA LEU A 179 3.67 17.55 -2.80
C LEU A 179 3.79 19.06 -2.87
N GLY A 180 3.12 19.70 -3.84
CA GLY A 180 3.04 21.16 -3.92
C GLY A 180 2.45 21.78 -2.64
N GLY A 181 1.48 21.10 -2.02
CA GLY A 181 0.90 21.50 -0.73
C GLY A 181 1.87 21.48 0.44
N VAL A 182 2.91 20.63 0.42
CA VAL A 182 3.91 20.57 1.50
C VAL A 182 4.93 21.69 1.41
N TRP A 183 5.28 22.13 0.19
CA TRP A 183 6.38 23.09 -0.06
C TRP A 183 5.89 24.49 -0.39
N GLY A 184 4.63 24.66 -0.76
CA GLY A 184 4.01 25.92 -1.10
C GLY A 184 2.71 26.15 -0.33
N LEU A 185 2.78 26.21 1.01
CA LEU A 185 1.63 26.55 1.87
C LEU A 185 1.23 28.02 1.68
N THR A 186 0.73 28.33 0.49
CA THR A 186 0.06 29.62 0.26
C THR A 186 -1.44 29.41 0.47
N PRO A 187 -2.10 30.25 1.28
CA PRO A 187 -3.54 30.16 1.56
C PRO A 187 -4.44 30.26 0.33
N THR A 188 -3.89 30.61 -0.82
CA THR A 188 -4.60 30.94 -2.04
C THR A 188 -5.06 29.74 -2.87
N ASN A 189 -4.55 28.52 -2.62
CA ASN A 189 -4.90 27.32 -3.38
C ASN A 189 -5.61 26.24 -2.54
N THR A 190 -6.57 26.63 -1.72
CA THR A 190 -7.32 25.78 -0.79
C THR A 190 -8.34 24.85 -1.45
N ALA A 191 -8.50 24.87 -2.77
CA ALA A 191 -9.48 24.04 -3.46
C ALA A 191 -8.94 22.61 -3.66
N GLY A 192 -9.33 21.68 -2.82
CA GLY A 192 -9.31 20.25 -3.06
C GLY A 192 -8.08 19.49 -2.55
N MET A 193 -6.92 19.56 -3.19
CA MET A 193 -5.79 18.66 -2.91
C MET A 193 -4.95 19.04 -1.67
N GLN A 194 -4.90 20.31 -1.32
CA GLN A 194 -4.16 20.81 -0.14
C GLN A 194 -4.99 20.77 1.14
N TRP A 195 -6.30 20.56 1.03
CA TRP A 195 -7.24 20.58 2.15
C TRP A 195 -6.84 19.61 3.27
N GLN A 196 -6.52 18.37 2.93
CA GLN A 196 -6.13 17.36 3.92
C GLN A 196 -4.85 17.75 4.68
N THR A 197 -3.85 18.26 3.98
CA THR A 197 -2.58 18.70 4.58
C THR A 197 -2.80 19.90 5.49
N LEU A 198 -3.60 20.88 5.05
CA LEU A 198 -3.91 22.08 5.81
C LEU A 198 -4.70 21.71 7.09
N GLN A 199 -5.70 20.84 6.99
CA GLN A 199 -6.47 20.38 8.13
C GLN A 199 -5.60 19.59 9.12
N SER A 200 -4.64 18.81 8.65
CA SER A 200 -3.68 18.12 9.52
C SER A 200 -2.79 19.09 10.28
N ILE A 201 -2.33 20.17 9.63
CA ILE A 201 -1.56 21.22 10.30
C ILE A 201 -2.42 21.94 11.35
N TYR A 202 -3.66 22.29 11.02
CA TYR A 202 -4.58 22.89 11.98
C TYR A 202 -4.81 21.97 13.18
N ALA A 203 -4.99 20.66 12.96
CA ALA A 203 -5.14 19.69 14.05
C ALA A 203 -3.93 19.70 14.99
N ILE A 204 -2.71 19.72 14.43
CA ILE A 204 -1.48 19.76 15.20
C ILE A 204 -1.36 21.08 15.96
N CYS A 205 -1.62 22.22 15.30
CA CYS A 205 -1.48 23.55 15.93
C CYS A 205 -2.51 23.76 17.05
N THR A 206 -3.74 23.31 16.85
CA THR A 206 -4.80 23.46 17.87
C THR A 206 -4.71 22.44 18.99
N GLY A 207 -4.16 21.24 18.72
CA GLY A 207 -4.06 20.15 19.68
C GLY A 207 -2.96 20.34 20.72
N GLY A 208 -1.88 21.05 20.40
CA GLY A 208 -0.71 21.16 21.28
C GLY A 208 -0.13 19.78 21.64
N LEU A 209 0.54 19.68 22.80
CA LEU A 209 1.20 18.43 23.23
C LEU A 209 0.24 17.36 23.75
N PHE A 210 -0.90 17.75 24.32
CA PHE A 210 -1.84 16.84 24.98
C PHE A 210 -3.14 16.61 24.20
N GLY A 211 -3.32 17.29 23.07
CA GLY A 211 -4.55 17.26 22.30
C GLY A 211 -5.69 18.03 22.94
N VAL A 212 -6.80 18.16 22.22
CA VAL A 212 -8.03 18.85 22.69
C VAL A 212 -9.06 17.91 23.32
N GLY A 213 -8.73 16.63 23.43
CA GLY A 213 -9.63 15.59 23.94
C GLY A 213 -10.52 14.97 22.87
N ILE A 214 -11.16 13.86 23.23
CA ILE A 214 -11.99 13.06 22.32
C ILE A 214 -13.25 13.85 21.95
N GLY A 215 -13.52 13.96 20.64
CA GLY A 215 -14.70 14.61 20.12
C GLY A 215 -14.66 16.15 20.08
N ASN A 216 -13.59 16.77 20.56
CA ASN A 216 -13.42 18.23 20.56
C ASN A 216 -12.60 18.74 19.37
N SER A 217 -12.34 17.90 18.36
CA SER A 217 -11.68 18.34 17.14
C SER A 217 -12.54 19.37 16.41
N VAL A 218 -11.92 20.45 15.95
CA VAL A 218 -12.56 21.55 15.21
C VAL A 218 -12.66 21.20 13.72
N GLN A 219 -12.21 20.01 13.33
CA GLN A 219 -12.07 19.57 11.94
C GLN A 219 -12.88 18.32 11.67
#